data_89ee725aa9e72b8194cb271b7c6ad12a
#
_entry.id   89ee725aa9e72b8194cb271b7c6ad12a
#
_cell.length_a   1.000
_cell.length_b   1.000
_cell.length_c   1.000
_cell.angle_alpha   90.00
_cell.angle_beta   90.00
_cell.angle_gamma   90.00
#
_symmetry.space_group_name_H-M   'P 1'
#
loop_
_entity.id
_entity.type
_entity.pdbx_description
1 polymer ?
#
loop_
_entity_poly.entity_id
_entity_poly.type
_entity_poly.pdbx_seq_one_letter_code
_entity_poly.pdbx_strand_id
1 'polypeptide(L)'
;LISPPWPSPRRRQRLLVLLPASVLSVEQDLRDKTYKAGIISRALAIFRVDEVRIYLDEDSTKDDQELLAELLSYQVVPPHLKKKVVGISNNLKYAGVMPPLNLPNHMPPKQPRVGDIIDVLITSKKGAECRAYLGDAGEGTLRPCTVDKGSIVTVRVTGVSKELTLEPSSWGNIYTGYTIKRSGRLIDELQKLKSEGFSIIGTSKYGTTSYSILKDLHKRPVTLVVGGPKSGLLQYSPERLYDIIVNAAPLQGTETVRSEEALLASLTILNAFLP
;
A
#
# COMPACT_ATOMS: atom_id res chain seq x y z
N LEU A 1 -13.06 21.56 -17.68
CA LEU A 1 -12.34 20.43 -17.06
C LEU A 1 -12.33 20.64 -15.55
N ILE A 2 -13.04 19.78 -14.82
CA ILE A 2 -12.98 19.77 -13.35
C ILE A 2 -11.68 19.06 -12.98
N SER A 3 -10.76 19.77 -12.35
CA SER A 3 -9.55 19.15 -11.81
C SER A 3 -9.95 18.07 -10.77
N PRO A 4 -9.35 16.87 -10.81
CA PRO A 4 -9.60 15.88 -9.77
C PRO A 4 -9.22 16.45 -8.39
N PRO A 5 -9.96 16.10 -7.32
CA PRO A 5 -9.65 16.60 -5.99
C PRO A 5 -8.25 16.14 -5.56
N TRP A 6 -7.44 17.09 -5.09
CA TRP A 6 -6.17 16.81 -4.44
C TRP A 6 -6.12 17.57 -3.10
N PRO A 7 -5.80 16.88 -2.01
CA PRO A 7 -5.53 15.44 -1.86
C PRO A 7 -6.76 14.56 -2.10
N SER A 8 -6.53 13.37 -2.67
CA SER A 8 -7.61 12.44 -3.01
C SER A 8 -8.25 11.81 -1.78
N PRO A 9 -9.58 11.63 -1.75
CA PRO A 9 -10.25 10.91 -0.66
C PRO A 9 -9.94 9.42 -0.70
N ARG A 10 -10.09 8.73 0.44
CA ARG A 10 -10.14 7.27 0.49
C ARG A 10 -11.29 6.74 -0.34
N ARG A 11 -11.21 5.49 -0.76
CA ARG A 11 -12.34 4.80 -1.40
C ARG A 11 -13.50 4.67 -0.42
N ARG A 12 -14.73 4.67 -0.93
CA ARG A 12 -15.93 4.34 -0.14
C ARG A 12 -15.89 2.90 0.34
N GLN A 13 -15.48 1.99 -0.55
CA GLN A 13 -15.31 0.57 -0.25
C GLN A 13 -13.84 0.22 -0.13
N ARG A 14 -13.52 -0.58 0.88
CA ARG A 14 -12.16 -1.04 1.13
C ARG A 14 -11.68 -1.89 -0.03
N LEU A 15 -10.50 -1.56 -0.56
CA LEU A 15 -9.80 -2.32 -1.60
C LEU A 15 -8.55 -2.96 -1.02
N LEU A 16 -8.52 -4.29 -1.04
CA LEU A 16 -7.40 -5.12 -0.63
C LEU A 16 -6.76 -5.75 -1.87
N VAL A 17 -5.45 -5.86 -1.90
CA VAL A 17 -4.71 -6.57 -2.93
C VAL A 17 -3.95 -7.74 -2.32
N LEU A 18 -4.10 -8.93 -2.89
CA LEU A 18 -3.26 -10.09 -2.61
C LEU A 18 -2.17 -10.20 -3.66
N LEU A 19 -0.91 -10.17 -3.23
CA LEU A 19 0.27 -10.34 -4.08
C LEU A 19 1.01 -11.63 -3.70
N PRO A 20 1.51 -12.39 -4.70
CA PRO A 20 2.37 -13.53 -4.42
C PRO A 20 3.73 -13.06 -3.92
N ALA A 21 4.31 -13.78 -2.98
CA ALA A 21 5.66 -13.49 -2.49
C ALA A 21 6.70 -13.65 -3.59
N SER A 22 6.45 -14.52 -4.60
CA SER A 22 7.30 -14.72 -5.77
C SER A 22 7.28 -13.60 -6.79
N VAL A 23 6.49 -12.54 -6.60
CA VAL A 23 6.31 -11.48 -7.63
C VAL A 23 7.61 -10.86 -8.13
N LEU A 24 8.67 -10.86 -7.31
CA LEU A 24 9.99 -10.34 -7.66
C LEU A 24 10.96 -11.43 -8.19
N SER A 25 10.56 -12.71 -8.24
CA SER A 25 11.47 -13.84 -8.51
C SER A 25 12.01 -13.90 -9.94
N VAL A 26 11.39 -13.21 -10.89
CA VAL A 26 11.87 -13.13 -12.28
C VAL A 26 13.02 -12.16 -12.46
N GLU A 27 13.23 -11.25 -11.51
CA GLU A 27 14.36 -10.33 -11.52
C GLU A 27 15.58 -11.00 -10.89
N GLN A 28 16.74 -10.88 -11.55
CA GLN A 28 17.94 -11.60 -11.13
C GLN A 28 18.66 -10.94 -9.96
N ASP A 29 18.71 -9.62 -9.94
CA ASP A 29 19.43 -8.88 -8.91
C ASP A 29 18.51 -8.05 -8.01
N LEU A 30 19.04 -7.65 -6.85
CA LEU A 30 18.30 -6.89 -5.84
C LEU A 30 17.90 -5.50 -6.34
N ARG A 31 18.68 -4.89 -7.24
CA ARG A 31 18.38 -3.54 -7.74
C ARG A 31 17.11 -3.57 -8.60
N ASP A 32 17.01 -4.56 -9.51
CA ASP A 32 15.87 -4.73 -10.38
C ASP A 32 14.62 -5.18 -9.60
N LYS A 33 14.78 -6.09 -8.62
CA LYS A 33 13.74 -6.43 -7.64
C LYS A 33 13.21 -5.18 -6.91
N THR A 34 14.11 -4.30 -6.47
CA THR A 34 13.76 -3.06 -5.78
C THR A 34 13.01 -2.11 -6.69
N TYR A 35 13.47 -1.92 -7.93
CA TYR A 35 12.79 -1.07 -8.91
C TYR A 35 11.36 -1.58 -9.20
N LYS A 36 11.21 -2.88 -9.44
CA LYS A 36 9.91 -3.53 -9.66
C LYS A 36 8.97 -3.37 -8.47
N ALA A 37 9.47 -3.55 -7.24
CA ALA A 37 8.69 -3.28 -6.03
C ALA A 37 8.22 -1.81 -5.97
N GLY A 38 9.05 -0.88 -6.43
CA GLY A 38 8.69 0.53 -6.56
C GLY A 38 7.54 0.78 -7.54
N ILE A 39 7.52 0.09 -8.70
CA ILE A 39 6.42 0.16 -9.68
C ILE A 39 5.13 -0.41 -9.09
N ILE A 40 5.20 -1.58 -8.43
CA ILE A 40 4.08 -2.19 -7.72
C ILE A 40 3.52 -1.20 -6.68
N SER A 41 4.40 -0.63 -5.85
CA SER A 41 4.05 0.33 -4.81
C SER A 41 3.31 1.56 -5.38
N ARG A 42 3.78 2.07 -6.51
CA ARG A 42 3.12 3.18 -7.21
C ARG A 42 1.73 2.80 -7.73
N ALA A 43 1.57 1.63 -8.34
CA ALA A 43 0.27 1.15 -8.80
C ALA A 43 -0.73 1.08 -7.63
N LEU A 44 -0.32 0.50 -6.50
CA LEU A 44 -1.13 0.42 -5.29
C LEU A 44 -1.57 1.81 -4.78
N ALA A 45 -0.63 2.76 -4.74
CA ALA A 45 -0.89 4.13 -4.27
C ALA A 45 -1.78 4.92 -5.24
N ILE A 46 -1.52 4.87 -6.55
CA ILE A 46 -2.31 5.55 -7.59
C ILE A 46 -3.78 5.17 -7.50
N PHE A 47 -4.05 3.87 -7.29
CA PHE A 47 -5.41 3.35 -7.23
C PHE A 47 -5.99 3.27 -5.81
N ARG A 48 -5.37 3.93 -4.85
CA ARG A 48 -5.89 4.07 -3.48
C ARG A 48 -6.22 2.73 -2.83
N VAL A 49 -5.32 1.75 -2.96
CA VAL A 49 -5.41 0.46 -2.26
C VAL A 49 -5.27 0.70 -0.76
N ASP A 50 -6.13 0.08 0.06
CA ASP A 50 -6.10 0.26 1.52
C ASP A 50 -5.15 -0.71 2.22
N GLU A 51 -5.09 -1.95 1.73
CA GLU A 51 -4.28 -3.01 2.34
C GLU A 51 -3.68 -3.92 1.28
N VAL A 52 -2.43 -4.30 1.47
CA VAL A 52 -1.75 -5.33 0.69
C VAL A 52 -1.44 -6.50 1.60
N ARG A 53 -1.82 -7.71 1.18
CA ARG A 53 -1.38 -8.95 1.81
C ARG A 53 -0.49 -9.72 0.86
N ILE A 54 0.66 -10.12 1.35
CA ILE A 54 1.63 -10.90 0.59
C ILE A 54 1.47 -12.35 0.99
N TYR A 55 0.95 -13.17 0.09
CA TYR A 55 0.75 -14.60 0.34
C TYR A 55 1.95 -15.43 -0.11
N LEU A 56 2.17 -16.57 0.54
CA LEU A 56 3.16 -17.56 0.13
C LEU A 56 2.55 -18.43 -0.96
N ASP A 57 3.18 -18.44 -2.12
CA ASP A 57 2.92 -19.32 -3.24
C ASP A 57 4.02 -20.40 -3.33
N GLU A 58 3.80 -21.44 -4.14
CA GLU A 58 4.72 -22.58 -4.23
C GLU A 58 6.11 -22.22 -4.78
N ASP A 59 6.19 -21.11 -5.52
CA ASP A 59 7.43 -20.61 -6.13
C ASP A 59 8.19 -19.61 -5.22
N SER A 60 7.74 -19.42 -3.97
CA SER A 60 8.28 -18.40 -3.07
C SER A 60 8.80 -18.96 -1.75
N THR A 61 9.66 -18.18 -1.12
CA THR A 61 10.19 -18.41 0.22
C THR A 61 9.70 -17.34 1.20
N LYS A 62 9.94 -17.55 2.51
CA LYS A 62 9.69 -16.51 3.52
C LYS A 62 10.59 -15.29 3.32
N ASP A 63 11.80 -15.48 2.81
CA ASP A 63 12.74 -14.38 2.54
C ASP A 63 12.24 -13.51 1.38
N ASP A 64 11.64 -14.11 0.33
CA ASP A 64 10.99 -13.36 -0.75
C ASP A 64 9.81 -12.53 -0.23
N GLN A 65 9.01 -13.13 0.67
CA GLN A 65 7.89 -12.43 1.30
C GLN A 65 8.36 -11.26 2.17
N GLU A 66 9.44 -11.46 2.94
CA GLU A 66 10.02 -10.43 3.80
C GLU A 66 10.63 -9.29 2.98
N LEU A 67 11.40 -9.62 1.93
CA LEU A 67 11.96 -8.64 1.00
C LEU A 67 10.86 -7.75 0.40
N LEU A 68 9.80 -8.35 -0.16
CA LEU A 68 8.70 -7.59 -0.75
C LEU A 68 7.99 -6.73 0.31
N ALA A 69 7.71 -7.29 1.49
CA ALA A 69 7.06 -6.56 2.58
C ALA A 69 7.90 -5.36 3.05
N GLU A 70 9.21 -5.53 3.18
CA GLU A 70 10.12 -4.47 3.60
C GLU A 70 10.21 -3.34 2.56
N LEU A 71 10.36 -3.68 1.27
CA LEU A 71 10.40 -2.71 0.18
C LEU A 71 9.11 -1.89 0.07
N LEU A 72 7.95 -2.55 0.14
CA LEU A 72 6.65 -1.87 0.12
C LEU A 72 6.43 -1.00 1.37
N SER A 73 6.82 -1.50 2.55
CA SER A 73 6.73 -0.75 3.81
C SER A 73 7.61 0.49 3.79
N TYR A 74 8.84 0.38 3.27
CA TYR A 74 9.74 1.51 3.10
C TYR A 74 9.10 2.62 2.27
N GLN A 75 8.35 2.28 1.22
CA GLN A 75 7.76 3.27 0.33
C GLN A 75 6.66 4.11 0.99
N VAL A 76 5.85 3.54 1.88
CA VAL A 76 4.75 4.26 2.54
C VAL A 76 5.21 5.10 3.73
N VAL A 77 6.42 4.88 4.26
CA VAL A 77 6.96 5.75 5.30
C VAL A 77 7.17 7.15 4.75
N PRO A 78 6.65 8.21 5.40
CA PRO A 78 6.86 9.59 4.98
C PRO A 78 8.37 9.91 4.83
N PRO A 79 8.81 10.50 3.71
CA PRO A 79 10.23 10.70 3.40
C PRO A 79 11.00 11.45 4.49
N HIS A 80 10.38 12.45 5.11
CA HIS A 80 10.99 13.26 6.17
C HIS A 80 11.25 12.48 7.46
N LEU A 81 10.62 11.32 7.65
CA LEU A 81 10.81 10.46 8.81
C LEU A 81 11.73 9.26 8.54
N LYS A 82 11.94 8.88 7.26
CA LYS A 82 12.66 7.65 6.87
C LYS A 82 14.00 7.50 7.57
N LYS A 83 14.80 8.56 7.65
CA LYS A 83 16.14 8.52 8.27
C LYS A 83 16.13 8.07 9.74
N LYS A 84 15.06 8.36 10.47
CA LYS A 84 14.94 7.99 11.91
C LYS A 84 14.10 6.72 12.14
N VAL A 85 13.24 6.37 11.19
CA VAL A 85 12.30 5.23 11.33
C VAL A 85 12.88 3.96 10.73
N VAL A 86 13.53 4.08 9.56
CA VAL A 86 14.00 2.93 8.82
C VAL A 86 15.42 2.60 9.25
N GLY A 87 15.62 1.38 9.76
CA GLY A 87 16.93 0.84 10.10
C GLY A 87 17.77 0.55 8.85
N ILE A 88 19.05 0.23 9.08
CA ILE A 88 19.94 -0.26 8.01
C ILE A 88 19.54 -1.70 7.70
N SER A 89 19.22 -1.97 6.42
CA SER A 89 18.89 -3.30 5.93
C SER A 89 19.53 -3.54 4.58
N ASN A 90 20.05 -4.74 4.36
CA ASN A 90 20.59 -5.16 3.07
C ASN A 90 19.53 -5.15 1.97
N ASN A 91 18.29 -5.45 2.31
CA ASN A 91 17.16 -5.43 1.38
C ASN A 91 16.88 -4.02 0.83
N LEU A 92 17.21 -2.99 1.60
CA LEU A 92 17.00 -1.58 1.23
C LEU A 92 18.21 -0.91 0.57
N LYS A 93 19.27 -1.68 0.27
CA LYS A 93 20.49 -1.15 -0.36
C LYS A 93 20.24 -0.29 -1.59
N TYR A 94 19.26 -0.65 -2.39
CA TYR A 94 18.90 0.06 -3.62
C TYR A 94 17.58 0.84 -3.50
N ALA A 95 17.09 1.13 -2.29
CA ALA A 95 15.81 1.83 -2.09
C ALA A 95 15.68 3.16 -2.86
N GLY A 96 16.80 3.81 -3.17
CA GLY A 96 16.83 5.05 -3.95
C GLY A 96 16.41 4.91 -5.41
N VAL A 97 16.34 3.70 -6.00
CA VAL A 97 15.84 3.51 -7.38
C VAL A 97 14.31 3.48 -7.45
N MET A 98 13.64 3.33 -6.31
CA MET A 98 12.18 3.30 -6.28
C MET A 98 11.59 4.70 -6.54
N PRO A 99 10.65 4.84 -7.48
CA PRO A 99 9.99 6.13 -7.75
C PRO A 99 9.16 6.58 -6.53
N PRO A 100 9.15 7.89 -6.19
CA PRO A 100 8.43 8.41 -5.03
C PRO A 100 6.91 8.23 -5.17
N LEU A 101 6.21 7.99 -4.06
CA LEU A 101 4.74 7.84 -4.05
C LEU A 101 4.02 9.19 -4.16
N ASN A 102 4.60 10.25 -3.61
CA ASN A 102 4.00 11.59 -3.56
C ASN A 102 2.61 11.59 -2.92
N LEU A 103 2.46 10.89 -1.80
CA LEU A 103 1.24 10.89 -0.99
C LEU A 103 1.09 12.23 -0.24
N PRO A 104 -0.12 12.61 0.18
CA PRO A 104 -0.33 13.87 0.94
C PRO A 104 0.56 13.99 2.17
N ASN A 105 0.71 12.93 2.95
CA ASN A 105 1.58 12.89 4.13
C ASN A 105 3.09 12.80 3.81
N HIS A 106 3.46 12.64 2.53
CA HIS A 106 4.85 12.64 2.07
C HIS A 106 5.40 14.04 1.78
N MET A 107 4.55 15.05 1.81
CA MET A 107 4.88 16.44 1.47
C MET A 107 4.58 17.38 2.64
N PRO A 108 5.27 17.24 3.79
CA PRO A 108 5.06 18.12 4.91
C PRO A 108 5.49 19.56 4.54
N PRO A 109 4.85 20.58 5.09
CA PRO A 109 5.27 21.95 4.88
C PRO A 109 6.68 22.17 5.48
N LYS A 110 7.55 22.86 4.73
CA LYS A 110 8.89 23.21 5.22
C LYS A 110 8.83 24.15 6.42
N GLN A 111 7.83 25.03 6.46
CA GLN A 111 7.54 25.94 7.56
C GLN A 111 6.12 25.69 8.03
N PRO A 112 5.92 24.85 9.06
CA PRO A 112 4.60 24.54 9.57
C PRO A 112 3.86 25.77 10.09
N ARG A 113 2.56 25.81 9.85
CA ARG A 113 1.63 26.85 10.31
C ARG A 113 0.56 26.23 11.21
N VAL A 114 -0.05 27.04 12.04
CA VAL A 114 -1.22 26.62 12.84
C VAL A 114 -2.30 26.08 11.90
N GLY A 115 -2.79 24.88 12.21
CA GLY A 115 -3.77 24.15 11.41
C GLY A 115 -3.18 23.06 10.48
N ASP A 116 -1.87 23.07 10.20
CA ASP A 116 -1.24 22.03 9.37
C ASP A 116 -1.33 20.67 10.00
N ILE A 117 -1.59 19.64 9.17
CA ILE A 117 -1.64 18.23 9.57
C ILE A 117 -0.38 17.55 9.04
N ILE A 118 0.36 16.89 9.93
CA ILE A 118 1.68 16.30 9.63
C ILE A 118 1.80 14.96 10.34
N ASP A 119 2.41 13.97 9.68
CA ASP A 119 2.85 12.75 10.34
C ASP A 119 4.21 12.98 11.02
N VAL A 120 4.32 12.58 12.28
CA VAL A 120 5.51 12.81 13.12
C VAL A 120 5.97 11.53 13.78
N LEU A 121 7.26 11.45 14.08
CA LEU A 121 7.84 10.35 14.85
C LEU A 121 7.94 10.75 16.33
N ILE A 122 7.40 9.93 17.21
CA ILE A 122 7.56 10.11 18.67
C ILE A 122 8.97 9.69 19.08
N THR A 123 9.76 10.63 19.56
CA THR A 123 11.16 10.40 19.95
C THR A 123 11.33 10.15 21.45
N SER A 124 10.45 10.71 22.28
CA SER A 124 10.42 10.43 23.73
C SER A 124 9.03 10.69 24.30
N LYS A 125 8.74 10.12 25.49
CA LYS A 125 7.48 10.27 26.22
C LYS A 125 7.75 10.56 27.69
N LYS A 126 7.05 11.55 28.23
CA LYS A 126 7.08 11.87 29.67
C LYS A 126 5.66 12.18 30.15
N GLY A 127 5.05 11.21 30.84
CA GLY A 127 3.65 11.33 31.23
C GLY A 127 2.70 11.47 30.03
N ALA A 128 1.88 12.50 29.98
CA ALA A 128 0.95 12.82 28.90
C ALA A 128 1.57 13.71 27.80
N GLU A 129 2.88 13.91 27.82
CA GLU A 129 3.63 14.71 26.87
C GLU A 129 4.62 13.87 26.08
N CYS A 130 4.69 14.11 24.77
CA CYS A 130 5.68 13.47 23.89
C CYS A 130 6.48 14.52 23.11
N ARG A 131 7.76 14.21 22.89
CA ARG A 131 8.57 14.89 21.88
C ARG A 131 8.32 14.23 20.52
N ALA A 132 8.06 15.04 19.55
CA ALA A 132 7.75 14.62 18.18
C ALA A 132 8.75 15.23 17.20
N TYR A 133 9.29 14.41 16.30
CA TYR A 133 10.18 14.81 15.22
C TYR A 133 9.40 14.97 13.92
N LEU A 134 9.57 16.13 13.26
CA LEU A 134 8.85 16.53 12.06
C LEU A 134 9.75 16.64 10.82
N GLY A 135 10.90 15.96 10.80
CA GLY A 135 11.87 16.11 9.71
C GLY A 135 12.60 17.45 9.74
N ASP A 136 12.70 18.10 8.59
CA ASP A 136 13.40 19.40 8.46
C ASP A 136 12.69 20.55 9.22
N ALA A 137 11.41 20.37 9.53
CA ALA A 137 10.68 21.31 10.38
C ALA A 137 11.07 21.25 11.88
N GLY A 138 11.97 20.32 12.25
CA GLY A 138 12.53 20.23 13.59
C GLY A 138 11.71 19.34 14.53
N GLU A 139 11.52 19.81 15.77
CA GLU A 139 10.82 19.07 16.82
C GLU A 139 9.67 19.88 17.39
N GLY A 140 8.71 19.17 17.97
CA GLY A 140 7.55 19.77 18.65
C GLY A 140 7.12 18.96 19.86
N THR A 141 6.24 19.55 20.65
CA THR A 141 5.65 18.93 21.84
C THR A 141 4.20 18.54 21.54
N LEU A 142 3.89 17.24 21.64
CA LEU A 142 2.56 16.68 21.48
C LEU A 142 1.86 16.52 22.82
N ARG A 143 0.66 17.07 22.96
CA ARG A 143 -0.24 16.91 24.14
C ARG A 143 -1.69 16.83 23.68
N PRO A 144 -2.52 15.93 24.25
CA PRO A 144 -2.13 14.77 25.06
C PRO A 144 -1.42 13.70 24.23
N CYS A 145 -0.50 12.95 24.82
CA CYS A 145 0.20 11.86 24.15
C CYS A 145 -0.15 10.52 24.81
N THR A 146 -0.77 9.62 24.04
CA THR A 146 -1.18 8.28 24.49
C THR A 146 -0.37 7.16 23.84
N VAL A 147 0.53 7.50 22.92
CA VAL A 147 1.33 6.53 22.14
C VAL A 147 2.74 6.41 22.70
N ASP A 148 3.46 5.37 22.27
CA ASP A 148 4.81 5.09 22.74
C ASP A 148 5.90 5.66 21.83
N LYS A 149 7.11 5.77 22.35
CA LYS A 149 8.31 6.13 21.59
C LYS A 149 8.47 5.19 20.38
N GLY A 150 8.81 5.75 19.23
CA GLY A 150 8.96 5.03 17.97
C GLY A 150 7.69 4.98 17.13
N SER A 151 6.53 5.39 17.67
CA SER A 151 5.29 5.46 16.90
C SER A 151 5.31 6.63 15.91
N ILE A 152 4.77 6.41 14.71
CA ILE A 152 4.41 7.47 13.77
C ILE A 152 2.94 7.81 14.00
N VAL A 153 2.66 9.08 14.22
CA VAL A 153 1.30 9.57 14.49
C VAL A 153 1.01 10.82 13.70
N THR A 154 -0.25 11.02 13.37
CA THR A 154 -0.73 12.24 12.72
C THR A 154 -1.08 13.28 13.78
N VAL A 155 -0.58 14.50 13.60
CA VAL A 155 -0.80 15.62 14.51
C VAL A 155 -1.31 16.84 13.75
N ARG A 156 -1.92 17.77 14.49
CA ARG A 156 -2.22 19.13 14.03
C ARG A 156 -1.30 20.10 14.76
N VAL A 157 -0.75 21.06 14.05
CA VAL A 157 0.00 22.17 14.63
C VAL A 157 -0.98 23.17 15.26
N THR A 158 -0.84 23.43 16.56
CA THR A 158 -1.70 24.38 17.31
C THR A 158 -0.97 25.65 17.70
N GLY A 159 0.36 25.64 17.65
CA GLY A 159 1.17 26.83 17.93
C GLY A 159 2.53 26.76 17.27
N VAL A 160 3.00 27.92 16.85
CA VAL A 160 4.33 28.12 16.24
C VAL A 160 5.05 29.21 17.03
N SER A 161 6.04 28.79 17.84
CA SER A 161 6.88 29.69 18.63
C SER A 161 8.34 29.22 18.52
N LYS A 162 9.11 29.22 19.60
CA LYS A 162 10.43 28.58 19.65
C LYS A 162 10.37 27.06 19.40
N GLU A 163 9.25 26.45 19.76
CA GLU A 163 8.90 25.05 19.51
C GLU A 163 7.50 24.99 18.95
N LEU A 164 7.24 23.93 18.16
CA LEU A 164 5.88 23.62 17.66
C LEU A 164 5.07 22.99 18.79
N THR A 165 3.85 23.48 18.97
CA THR A 165 2.85 22.83 19.83
C THR A 165 1.92 22.01 18.96
N LEU A 166 1.69 20.76 19.37
CA LEU A 166 0.98 19.76 18.58
C LEU A 166 -0.14 19.11 19.40
N GLU A 167 -1.22 18.76 18.72
CA GLU A 167 -2.30 17.94 19.26
C GLU A 167 -2.52 16.70 18.37
N PRO A 168 -3.07 15.60 18.93
CA PRO A 168 -3.46 14.44 18.13
C PRO A 168 -4.47 14.82 17.04
N SER A 169 -4.29 14.26 15.84
CA SER A 169 -5.17 14.53 14.71
C SER A 169 -5.26 13.32 13.79
N SER A 170 -5.94 13.47 12.66
CA SER A 170 -6.01 12.45 11.60
C SER A 170 -6.10 13.12 10.24
N TRP A 171 -5.75 12.38 9.21
CA TRP A 171 -5.97 12.79 7.81
C TRP A 171 -7.45 12.69 7.39
N GLY A 172 -8.33 12.22 8.30
CA GLY A 172 -9.76 12.06 8.01
C GLY A 172 -10.00 11.12 6.82
N ASN A 173 -10.75 11.59 5.83
CA ASN A 173 -11.04 10.82 4.62
C ASN A 173 -9.97 10.96 3.52
N ILE A 174 -8.79 11.52 3.81
CA ILE A 174 -7.70 11.65 2.84
C ILE A 174 -6.93 10.33 2.74
N TYR A 175 -6.62 9.91 1.51
CA TYR A 175 -5.79 8.74 1.26
C TYR A 175 -4.31 9.06 1.50
N THR A 176 -3.67 8.29 2.39
CA THR A 176 -2.26 8.47 2.80
C THR A 176 -1.42 7.20 2.61
N GLY A 177 -1.88 6.29 1.74
CA GLY A 177 -1.18 5.04 1.44
C GLY A 177 -1.89 3.81 1.97
N TYR A 178 -1.22 2.69 1.87
CA TYR A 178 -1.73 1.36 2.19
C TYR A 178 -0.97 0.73 3.36
N THR A 179 -1.59 -0.25 4.00
CA THR A 179 -0.94 -1.09 5.00
C THR A 179 -0.45 -2.40 4.37
N ILE A 180 0.60 -3.00 4.92
CA ILE A 180 1.17 -4.25 4.43
C ILE A 180 1.04 -5.33 5.50
N LYS A 181 0.61 -6.53 5.08
CA LYS A 181 0.58 -7.73 5.92
C LYS A 181 1.19 -8.91 5.18
N ARG A 182 1.94 -9.72 5.90
CA ARG A 182 2.35 -11.04 5.43
C ARG A 182 1.25 -12.03 5.78
N SER A 183 0.87 -12.89 4.84
CA SER A 183 -0.12 -13.93 5.04
C SER A 183 0.44 -15.31 4.73
N GLY A 184 -0.32 -16.36 5.03
CA GLY A 184 0.04 -17.73 4.75
C GLY A 184 -0.26 -18.10 3.29
N ARG A 185 -0.76 -19.33 3.09
CA ARG A 185 -1.13 -19.83 1.76
C ARG A 185 -2.34 -19.07 1.21
N LEU A 186 -2.39 -18.93 -0.11
CA LEU A 186 -3.47 -18.23 -0.81
C LEU A 186 -4.85 -18.78 -0.47
N ILE A 187 -5.01 -20.12 -0.44
CA ILE A 187 -6.31 -20.78 -0.15
C ILE A 187 -6.85 -20.36 1.21
N ASP A 188 -6.01 -20.37 2.24
CA ASP A 188 -6.42 -20.05 3.61
C ASP A 188 -6.87 -18.58 3.70
N GLU A 189 -6.13 -17.70 3.01
CA GLU A 189 -6.44 -16.28 2.97
C GLU A 189 -7.75 -15.97 2.21
N LEU A 190 -7.99 -16.67 1.08
CA LEU A 190 -9.23 -16.51 0.32
C LEU A 190 -10.46 -16.99 1.12
N GLN A 191 -10.35 -18.14 1.81
CA GLN A 191 -11.43 -18.65 2.67
C GLN A 191 -11.77 -17.66 3.79
N LYS A 192 -10.74 -17.11 4.43
CA LYS A 192 -10.88 -16.08 5.46
C LYS A 192 -11.59 -14.84 4.93
N LEU A 193 -11.10 -14.26 3.83
CA LEU A 193 -11.70 -13.07 3.22
C LEU A 193 -13.15 -13.30 2.79
N LYS A 194 -13.45 -14.49 2.26
CA LYS A 194 -14.82 -14.85 1.91
C LYS A 194 -15.74 -14.91 3.15
N SER A 195 -15.25 -15.44 4.27
CA SER A 195 -15.99 -15.44 5.54
C SER A 195 -16.17 -14.03 6.12
N GLU A 196 -15.23 -13.12 5.85
CA GLU A 196 -15.29 -11.69 6.22
C GLU A 196 -16.19 -10.87 5.28
N GLY A 197 -16.79 -11.49 4.25
CA GLY A 197 -17.75 -10.86 3.34
C GLY A 197 -17.10 -10.05 2.20
N PHE A 198 -15.83 -10.26 1.89
CA PHE A 198 -15.17 -9.64 0.74
C PHE A 198 -15.66 -10.24 -0.57
N SER A 199 -15.80 -9.39 -1.59
CA SER A 199 -15.88 -9.82 -2.98
C SER A 199 -14.48 -10.10 -3.51
N ILE A 200 -14.25 -11.29 -4.06
CA ILE A 200 -12.92 -11.77 -4.45
C ILE A 200 -12.80 -11.80 -5.98
N ILE A 201 -11.90 -11.00 -6.51
CA ILE A 201 -11.63 -10.86 -7.95
C ILE A 201 -10.24 -11.44 -8.24
N GLY A 202 -10.19 -12.52 -9.00
CA GLY A 202 -8.93 -13.09 -9.51
C GLY A 202 -8.51 -12.48 -10.84
N THR A 203 -7.23 -12.57 -11.17
CA THR A 203 -6.67 -12.16 -12.48
C THR A 203 -6.17 -13.39 -13.24
N SER A 204 -6.57 -13.56 -14.49
CA SER A 204 -6.08 -14.64 -15.35
C SER A 204 -6.28 -14.29 -16.81
N LYS A 205 -5.37 -14.74 -17.69
CA LYS A 205 -5.55 -14.65 -19.16
C LYS A 205 -6.77 -15.44 -19.67
N TYR A 206 -7.29 -16.38 -18.86
CA TYR A 206 -8.49 -17.18 -19.16
C TYR A 206 -9.75 -16.60 -18.50
N GLY A 207 -9.65 -15.47 -17.82
CA GLY A 207 -10.76 -14.80 -17.18
C GLY A 207 -11.74 -14.14 -18.17
N THR A 208 -12.87 -13.67 -17.63
CA THR A 208 -13.86 -12.95 -18.43
C THR A 208 -13.34 -11.56 -18.86
N THR A 209 -13.81 -11.14 -20.02
CA THR A 209 -13.61 -9.77 -20.56
C THR A 209 -14.84 -8.90 -20.39
N SER A 210 -15.91 -9.42 -19.78
CA SER A 210 -17.11 -8.68 -19.45
C SER A 210 -16.99 -8.02 -18.08
N TYR A 211 -16.53 -6.77 -18.05
CA TYR A 211 -16.26 -6.04 -16.80
C TYR A 211 -17.50 -5.43 -16.16
N SER A 212 -18.66 -5.43 -16.84
CA SER A 212 -19.91 -4.84 -16.32
C SER A 212 -20.36 -5.44 -14.99
N ILE A 213 -20.04 -6.73 -14.76
CA ILE A 213 -20.35 -7.45 -13.51
C ILE A 213 -19.63 -6.83 -12.30
N LEU A 214 -18.50 -6.13 -12.50
CA LEU A 214 -17.78 -5.45 -11.43
C LEU A 214 -18.62 -4.36 -10.75
N LYS A 215 -19.63 -3.81 -11.45
CA LYS A 215 -20.55 -2.81 -10.88
C LYS A 215 -21.32 -3.34 -9.66
N ASP A 216 -21.60 -4.64 -9.61
CA ASP A 216 -22.37 -5.23 -8.52
C ASP A 216 -21.50 -5.57 -7.30
N LEU A 217 -20.19 -5.66 -7.50
CA LEU A 217 -19.24 -6.01 -6.43
C LEU A 217 -18.93 -4.84 -5.49
N HIS A 218 -19.22 -3.59 -5.89
CA HIS A 218 -18.90 -2.39 -5.09
C HIS A 218 -19.71 -2.26 -3.78
N LYS A 219 -20.70 -3.09 -3.56
CA LYS A 219 -21.51 -3.12 -2.32
C LYS A 219 -20.77 -3.72 -1.12
N ARG A 220 -19.66 -4.40 -1.35
CA ARG A 220 -18.83 -5.08 -0.35
C ARG A 220 -17.38 -4.62 -0.44
N PRO A 221 -16.56 -4.83 0.61
CA PRO A 221 -15.12 -4.72 0.46
C PRO A 221 -14.62 -5.64 -0.64
N VAL A 222 -13.65 -5.17 -1.43
CA VAL A 222 -13.16 -5.88 -2.62
C VAL A 222 -11.73 -6.35 -2.39
N THR A 223 -11.44 -7.56 -2.82
CA THR A 223 -10.08 -8.11 -2.90
C THR A 223 -9.71 -8.39 -4.34
N LEU A 224 -8.62 -7.81 -4.81
CA LEU A 224 -7.98 -8.17 -6.08
C LEU A 224 -6.84 -9.15 -5.82
N VAL A 225 -6.84 -10.28 -6.49
CA VAL A 225 -5.82 -11.33 -6.35
C VAL A 225 -5.00 -11.42 -7.63
N VAL A 226 -3.69 -11.23 -7.50
CA VAL A 226 -2.72 -11.32 -8.59
C VAL A 226 -1.96 -12.65 -8.48
N GLY A 227 -1.79 -13.35 -9.61
CA GLY A 227 -1.04 -14.59 -9.69
C GLY A 227 0.47 -14.41 -9.69
N GLY A 228 1.19 -15.50 -9.42
CA GLY A 228 2.64 -15.55 -9.49
C GLY A 228 3.16 -15.45 -10.93
N PRO A 229 4.44 -15.12 -11.11
CA PRO A 229 5.02 -14.94 -12.43
C PRO A 229 5.24 -16.25 -13.20
N LYS A 230 5.36 -17.38 -12.51
CA LYS A 230 5.56 -18.70 -13.12
C LYS A 230 4.26 -19.48 -13.23
N SER A 231 3.40 -19.36 -12.24
CA SER A 231 2.18 -20.14 -12.11
C SER A 231 0.98 -19.23 -11.90
N GLY A 232 -0.11 -19.47 -12.63
CA GLY A 232 -1.33 -18.68 -12.52
C GLY A 232 -2.14 -19.00 -11.26
N LEU A 233 -3.09 -18.15 -10.89
CA LEU A 233 -3.92 -18.28 -9.68
C LEU A 233 -4.60 -19.64 -9.54
N LEU A 234 -5.10 -20.20 -10.65
CA LEU A 234 -5.85 -21.46 -10.66
C LEU A 234 -5.01 -22.71 -10.37
N GLN A 235 -3.68 -22.57 -10.37
CA GLN A 235 -2.78 -23.63 -9.91
C GLN A 235 -2.67 -23.64 -8.37
N TYR A 236 -2.84 -22.47 -7.73
CA TYR A 236 -2.72 -22.32 -6.27
C TYR A 236 -4.05 -22.38 -5.54
N SER A 237 -5.18 -22.19 -6.25
CA SER A 237 -6.49 -22.13 -5.62
C SER A 237 -7.63 -22.48 -6.58
N PRO A 238 -8.69 -23.16 -6.09
CA PRO A 238 -9.83 -23.53 -6.92
C PRO A 238 -10.68 -22.30 -7.29
N GLU A 239 -11.21 -22.30 -8.53
CA GLU A 239 -12.01 -21.21 -9.09
C GLU A 239 -13.21 -20.80 -8.22
N ARG A 240 -13.85 -21.75 -7.53
CA ARG A 240 -15.01 -21.50 -6.65
C ARG A 240 -14.74 -20.53 -5.49
N LEU A 241 -13.48 -20.22 -5.20
CA LEU A 241 -13.12 -19.23 -4.18
C LEU A 241 -13.22 -17.79 -4.68
N TYR A 242 -13.30 -17.57 -5.98
CA TYR A 242 -13.45 -16.26 -6.60
C TYR A 242 -14.91 -15.97 -6.93
N ASP A 243 -15.35 -14.74 -6.75
CA ASP A 243 -16.66 -14.29 -7.26
C ASP A 243 -16.59 -14.04 -8.76
N ILE A 244 -15.40 -13.63 -9.25
CA ILE A 244 -15.11 -13.48 -10.67
C ILE A 244 -13.60 -13.60 -10.91
N ILE A 245 -13.22 -14.10 -12.10
CA ILE A 245 -11.85 -14.04 -12.61
C ILE A 245 -11.88 -13.19 -13.88
N VAL A 246 -11.06 -12.12 -13.90
CA VAL A 246 -11.01 -11.16 -15.01
C VAL A 246 -9.74 -11.33 -15.82
N ASN A 247 -9.85 -11.15 -17.12
CA ASN A 247 -8.73 -10.95 -18.03
C ASN A 247 -8.56 -9.44 -18.26
N ALA A 248 -7.50 -8.85 -17.69
CA ALA A 248 -7.24 -7.41 -17.80
C ALA A 248 -6.53 -7.00 -19.10
N ALA A 249 -6.07 -7.96 -19.91
CA ALA A 249 -5.38 -7.73 -21.17
C ALA A 249 -5.90 -8.69 -22.26
N PRO A 250 -7.19 -8.59 -22.66
CA PRO A 250 -7.75 -9.47 -23.69
C PRO A 250 -6.99 -9.32 -25.01
N LEU A 251 -6.76 -10.45 -25.69
CA LEU A 251 -5.99 -10.49 -26.93
C LEU A 251 -4.56 -9.93 -26.79
N GLN A 252 -3.95 -10.13 -25.61
CA GLN A 252 -2.57 -9.68 -25.35
C GLN A 252 -1.61 -10.08 -26.47
N GLY A 253 -0.75 -9.15 -26.88
CA GLY A 253 0.23 -9.37 -27.96
C GLY A 253 1.51 -10.09 -27.50
N THR A 254 1.65 -10.37 -26.20
CA THR A 254 2.75 -11.12 -25.60
C THR A 254 2.23 -12.46 -25.09
N GLU A 255 3.10 -13.48 -25.00
CA GLU A 255 2.72 -14.79 -24.48
C GLU A 255 2.22 -14.70 -23.02
N THR A 256 2.88 -13.86 -22.23
CA THR A 256 2.57 -13.64 -20.80
C THR A 256 2.50 -12.16 -20.51
N VAL A 257 1.64 -11.81 -19.54
CA VAL A 257 1.60 -10.49 -18.88
C VAL A 257 2.28 -10.66 -17.52
N ARG A 258 3.22 -9.78 -17.20
CA ARG A 258 3.91 -9.81 -15.89
C ARG A 258 2.96 -9.45 -14.76
N SER A 259 3.25 -9.93 -13.55
CA SER A 259 2.34 -9.71 -12.40
C SER A 259 2.13 -8.23 -12.08
N GLU A 260 3.16 -7.38 -12.20
CA GLU A 260 3.04 -5.93 -12.00
C GLU A 260 2.21 -5.24 -13.10
N GLU A 261 2.28 -5.74 -14.34
CA GLU A 261 1.48 -5.25 -15.46
C GLU A 261 0.01 -5.68 -15.28
N ALA A 262 -0.23 -6.95 -14.91
CA ALA A 262 -1.55 -7.47 -14.58
C ALA A 262 -2.19 -6.70 -13.41
N LEU A 263 -1.40 -6.36 -12.38
CA LEU A 263 -1.84 -5.54 -11.26
C LEU A 263 -2.30 -4.16 -11.74
N LEU A 264 -1.44 -3.47 -12.51
CA LEU A 264 -1.74 -2.12 -13.00
C LEU A 264 -2.99 -2.11 -13.90
N ALA A 265 -3.06 -3.03 -14.86
CA ALA A 265 -4.20 -3.15 -15.77
C ALA A 265 -5.50 -3.46 -15.02
N SER A 266 -5.47 -4.41 -14.09
CA SER A 266 -6.64 -4.78 -13.29
C SER A 266 -7.10 -3.65 -12.38
N LEU A 267 -6.18 -2.95 -11.71
CA LEU A 267 -6.52 -1.79 -10.88
C LEU A 267 -7.10 -0.64 -11.72
N THR A 268 -6.64 -0.45 -12.97
CA THR A 268 -7.20 0.53 -13.90
C THR A 268 -8.67 0.21 -14.21
N ILE A 269 -8.95 -1.04 -14.55
CA ILE A 269 -10.32 -1.50 -14.82
C ILE A 269 -11.18 -1.34 -13.56
N LEU A 270 -10.71 -1.86 -12.41
CA LEU A 270 -11.46 -1.74 -11.16
C LEU A 270 -11.76 -0.29 -10.79
N ASN A 271 -10.82 0.62 -11.00
CA ASN A 271 -11.02 2.04 -10.68
C ASN A 271 -12.13 2.70 -11.54
N ALA A 272 -12.41 2.18 -12.72
CA ALA A 272 -13.51 2.66 -13.56
C ALA A 272 -14.90 2.22 -13.05
N PHE A 273 -14.96 1.08 -12.33
CA PHE A 273 -16.21 0.49 -11.84
C PHE A 273 -16.41 0.63 -10.33
N LEU A 274 -15.33 0.85 -9.58
CA LEU A 274 -15.30 0.96 -8.11
C LEU A 274 -14.78 2.34 -7.71
N PRO A 275 -15.58 3.40 -7.68
CA PRO A 275 -15.16 4.77 -7.39
C PRO A 275 -14.68 5.01 -5.95
#